data_af7263144b6a5c2dc1de0444ab92ba9e
#
_entry.id   af7263144b6a5c2dc1de0444ab92ba9e
#
_cell.length_a   1.000
_cell.length_b   1.000
_cell.length_c   1.000
_cell.angle_alpha   90.00
_cell.angle_beta   90.00
_cell.angle_gamma   90.00
#
_symmetry.space_group_name_H-M   'P 1'
#
loop_
_entity.id
_entity.type
_entity.pdbx_description
1 polymer ?
#
loop_
_entity_poly.entity_id
_entity_poly.type
_entity_poly.pdbx_seq_one_letter_code
_entity_poly.pdbx_strand_id
1 'polypeptide(L)'
;VFDFGSAYQLTVADVSKYAVTPVLFLPAIYHYFLQLPDFKTEFPFFHLSASAYKGGYKGYIYLTRTMGIFNLPASLGLFGFPCVLTKKTENWKRATFLLGVIMPIAVAFLDMCLGGVNIRYLADIAFIAVLFGTLIIINLYSAVPDNQKALKITAYIIFTLILYVSAFVGFLTVFENERYSNFSILS
;
A
#
# COMPACT_ATOMS: atom_id res chain seq x y z
N VAL A 1 -1.97 -30.83 -10.49
CA VAL A 1 -1.82 -29.65 -11.37
C VAL A 1 -2.97 -28.74 -11.03
N PHE A 2 -2.70 -27.62 -10.36
CA PHE A 2 -3.72 -26.60 -10.15
C PHE A 2 -3.88 -25.84 -11.46
N ASP A 3 -5.04 -25.99 -12.08
CA ASP A 3 -5.48 -25.19 -13.20
C ASP A 3 -6.28 -24.00 -12.62
N PHE A 4 -5.78 -22.80 -12.82
CA PHE A 4 -6.46 -21.58 -12.38
C PHE A 4 -7.67 -21.21 -13.26
N GLY A 5 -8.07 -22.13 -14.16
CA GLY A 5 -9.18 -21.96 -15.07
C GLY A 5 -8.84 -21.11 -16.28
N SER A 6 -9.74 -21.11 -17.25
CA SER A 6 -9.57 -20.41 -18.52
C SER A 6 -9.46 -18.88 -18.43
N ALA A 7 -9.79 -18.29 -17.26
CA ALA A 7 -9.60 -16.88 -16.99
C ALA A 7 -8.13 -16.50 -16.72
N TYR A 8 -7.31 -17.45 -16.31
CA TYR A 8 -5.89 -17.29 -16.10
C TYR A 8 -5.19 -18.22 -17.10
N GLN A 9 -4.73 -17.68 -18.18
CA GLN A 9 -4.04 -18.42 -19.26
C GLN A 9 -2.67 -18.99 -18.84
N LEU A 10 -2.38 -19.03 -17.53
CA LEU A 10 -1.10 -19.39 -16.96
C LEU A 10 -1.25 -20.62 -16.05
N THR A 11 -0.46 -21.64 -16.32
CA THR A 11 -0.32 -22.81 -15.45
C THR A 11 0.74 -22.55 -14.36
N VAL A 12 0.76 -23.38 -13.30
CA VAL A 12 1.82 -23.35 -12.29
C VAL A 12 3.22 -23.53 -12.90
N ALA A 13 3.33 -24.29 -14.00
CA ALA A 13 4.58 -24.44 -14.73
C ALA A 13 5.03 -23.15 -15.40
N ASP A 14 4.07 -22.34 -15.90
CA ASP A 14 4.39 -21.05 -16.49
C ASP A 14 4.82 -20.04 -15.42
N VAL A 15 4.18 -20.03 -14.25
CA VAL A 15 4.60 -19.20 -13.11
C VAL A 15 6.05 -19.51 -12.70
N SER A 16 6.43 -20.79 -12.63
CA SER A 16 7.81 -21.16 -12.31
C SER A 16 8.83 -20.73 -13.37
N LYS A 17 8.42 -20.67 -14.63
CA LYS A 17 9.24 -20.21 -15.76
C LYS A 17 9.49 -18.69 -15.72
N TYR A 18 8.54 -17.94 -15.15
CA TYR A 18 8.64 -16.50 -14.97
C TYR A 18 9.13 -16.11 -13.57
N ALA A 19 9.83 -17.04 -12.87
CA ALA A 19 10.41 -16.76 -11.56
C ALA A 19 11.14 -15.41 -11.57
N VAL A 20 10.68 -14.54 -10.69
CA VAL A 20 11.15 -13.16 -10.63
C VAL A 20 12.62 -13.14 -10.29
N THR A 21 13.43 -12.57 -11.17
CA THR A 21 14.84 -12.36 -10.88
C THR A 21 15.03 -11.31 -9.79
N PRO A 22 16.04 -11.40 -8.91
CA PRO A 22 16.24 -10.42 -7.83
C PRO A 22 16.31 -8.96 -8.30
N VAL A 23 16.74 -8.71 -9.52
CA VAL A 23 16.80 -7.38 -10.13
C VAL A 23 15.42 -6.74 -10.25
N LEU A 24 14.35 -7.53 -10.36
CA LEU A 24 12.97 -7.05 -10.48
C LEU A 24 12.35 -6.64 -9.14
N PHE A 25 12.98 -6.96 -8.01
CA PHE A 25 12.45 -6.57 -6.69
C PHE A 25 12.53 -5.06 -6.45
N LEU A 26 13.60 -4.40 -6.85
CA LEU A 26 13.73 -2.95 -6.64
C LEU A 26 12.62 -2.14 -7.31
N PRO A 27 12.32 -2.35 -8.60
CA PRO A 27 11.20 -1.70 -9.24
C PRO A 27 9.84 -2.05 -8.63
N ALA A 28 9.63 -3.32 -8.23
CA ALA A 28 8.39 -3.72 -7.59
C ALA A 28 8.20 -3.03 -6.22
N ILE A 29 9.27 -2.90 -5.43
CA ILE A 29 9.26 -2.11 -4.20
C ILE A 29 8.86 -0.66 -4.50
N TYR A 30 9.41 -0.04 -5.54
CA TYR A 30 9.00 1.29 -5.96
C TYR A 30 7.51 1.35 -6.28
N HIS A 31 6.99 0.42 -7.08
CA HIS A 31 5.58 0.39 -7.46
C HIS A 31 4.64 0.18 -6.27
N TYR A 32 4.98 -0.74 -5.37
CA TYR A 32 4.15 -1.03 -4.20
C TYR A 32 4.19 0.05 -3.13
N PHE A 33 5.33 0.72 -2.94
CA PHE A 33 5.50 1.61 -1.80
C PHE A 33 5.57 3.09 -2.16
N LEU A 34 6.19 3.46 -3.29
CA LEU A 34 6.60 4.83 -3.56
C LEU A 34 5.97 5.46 -4.80
N GLN A 35 5.43 4.66 -5.73
CA GLN A 35 4.93 5.21 -7.00
C GLN A 35 3.89 6.29 -6.77
N LEU A 36 4.15 7.48 -7.31
CA LEU A 36 3.22 8.59 -7.22
C LEU A 36 2.02 8.37 -8.17
N PRO A 37 0.83 8.80 -7.79
CA PRO A 37 -0.31 8.86 -8.68
C PRO A 37 -0.15 9.93 -9.74
N ASP A 38 -0.88 9.81 -10.82
CA ASP A 38 -1.02 10.85 -11.84
C ASP A 38 -2.19 11.79 -11.47
N PHE A 39 -1.94 13.08 -11.42
CA PHE A 39 -2.98 14.08 -11.19
C PHE A 39 -3.46 14.63 -12.53
N LYS A 40 -4.78 14.60 -12.76
CA LYS A 40 -5.42 15.13 -13.95
C LYS A 40 -6.56 16.09 -13.58
N THR A 41 -7.00 16.89 -14.55
CA THR A 41 -8.14 17.80 -14.38
C THR A 41 -9.49 17.10 -14.46
N GLU A 42 -9.52 15.86 -14.96
CA GLU A 42 -10.71 15.04 -15.09
C GLU A 42 -10.96 14.23 -13.81
N PHE A 43 -12.25 14.04 -13.48
CA PHE A 43 -12.62 13.17 -12.36
C PHE A 43 -12.11 11.73 -12.59
N PRO A 44 -11.57 11.06 -11.58
CA PRO A 44 -11.52 11.40 -10.13
C PRO A 44 -10.35 12.32 -9.73
N PHE A 45 -9.69 13.03 -10.62
CA PHE A 45 -8.56 13.94 -10.41
C PHE A 45 -7.25 13.28 -9.97
N PHE A 46 -7.36 12.05 -9.56
CA PHE A 46 -6.31 11.22 -9.00
C PHE A 46 -6.34 9.87 -9.73
N HIS A 47 -5.32 9.59 -10.52
CA HIS A 47 -5.26 8.40 -11.36
C HIS A 47 -4.10 7.50 -10.95
N LEU A 48 -4.31 6.20 -11.09
CA LEU A 48 -3.23 5.23 -10.92
C LEU A 48 -2.22 5.41 -12.05
N SER A 49 -0.95 5.55 -11.69
CA SER A 49 0.11 5.72 -12.68
C SER A 49 0.36 4.44 -13.46
N ALA A 50 0.51 4.57 -14.76
CA ALA A 50 1.10 3.51 -15.56
C ALA A 50 2.55 3.30 -15.09
N SER A 51 3.03 2.05 -15.11
CA SER A 51 4.40 1.77 -14.75
C SER A 51 5.38 2.66 -15.51
N ALA A 52 6.26 3.34 -14.79
CA ALA A 52 7.34 4.15 -15.37
C ALA A 52 8.30 3.31 -16.25
N TYR A 53 8.26 2.01 -16.11
CA TYR A 53 9.15 1.06 -16.77
C TYR A 53 8.48 0.40 -17.96
N LYS A 54 8.10 1.17 -18.97
CA LYS A 54 7.62 0.64 -20.23
C LYS A 54 8.71 -0.22 -20.87
N GLY A 55 8.48 -1.53 -20.96
CA GLY A 55 9.27 -2.47 -21.78
C GLY A 55 10.43 -3.17 -21.09
N GLY A 56 10.71 -2.92 -19.79
CA GLY A 56 11.86 -3.50 -19.10
C GLY A 56 11.60 -4.82 -18.36
N TYR A 57 10.35 -5.14 -18.07
CA TYR A 57 10.01 -6.26 -17.16
C TYR A 57 9.45 -7.46 -17.92
N LYS A 58 10.30 -8.13 -18.65
CA LYS A 58 9.93 -9.40 -19.31
C LYS A 58 9.65 -10.54 -18.32
N GLY A 59 9.78 -10.31 -17.01
CA GLY A 59 9.60 -11.32 -15.98
C GLY A 59 8.34 -11.16 -15.12
N TYR A 60 7.58 -10.06 -15.27
CA TYR A 60 6.32 -9.92 -14.55
C TYR A 60 5.16 -10.50 -15.35
N ILE A 61 4.35 -11.32 -14.68
CA ILE A 61 3.09 -11.83 -15.24
C ILE A 61 2.08 -10.70 -15.31
N TYR A 62 2.05 -9.84 -14.28
CA TYR A 62 1.16 -8.70 -14.20
C TYR A 62 1.95 -7.42 -13.91
N LEU A 63 1.67 -6.38 -14.68
CA LEU A 63 2.11 -5.03 -14.40
C LEU A 63 0.92 -4.10 -14.67
N THR A 64 0.10 -3.92 -13.65
CA THR A 64 -1.07 -3.04 -13.74
C THR A 64 -0.71 -1.62 -13.31
N ARG A 65 -1.60 -0.68 -13.60
CA ARG A 65 -1.50 0.66 -13.02
C ARG A 65 -1.58 0.56 -11.51
N THR A 66 -0.71 1.27 -10.82
CA THR A 66 -0.62 1.24 -9.36
C THR A 66 -0.36 2.63 -8.78
N MET A 67 -0.44 2.69 -7.48
CA MET A 67 -0.05 3.81 -6.65
C MET A 67 0.66 3.23 -5.43
N GLY A 68 1.78 3.82 -5.03
CA GLY A 68 2.49 3.38 -3.84
C GLY A 68 1.66 3.58 -2.57
N ILE A 69 1.72 2.63 -1.64
CA ILE A 69 0.93 2.68 -0.39
C ILE A 69 1.24 3.89 0.48
N PHE A 70 2.44 4.48 0.35
CA PHE A 70 2.80 5.69 1.10
C PHE A 70 2.11 6.96 0.59
N ASN A 71 1.35 6.89 -0.50
CA ASN A 71 0.41 7.95 -0.87
C ASN A 71 -0.89 7.92 -0.04
N LEU A 72 -1.06 6.90 0.79
CA LEU A 72 -2.05 6.87 1.88
C LEU A 72 -1.34 7.36 3.15
N PRO A 73 -1.51 8.62 3.60
CA PRO A 73 -0.68 9.20 4.67
C PRO A 73 -0.71 8.42 5.99
N ALA A 74 -1.80 7.70 6.29
CA ALA A 74 -1.88 6.88 7.50
C ALA A 74 -0.87 5.72 7.50
N SER A 75 -0.48 5.20 6.33
CA SER A 75 0.55 4.15 6.22
C SER A 75 1.94 4.66 6.64
N LEU A 76 2.20 5.97 6.51
CA LEU A 76 3.45 6.58 6.97
C LEU A 76 3.64 6.44 8.49
N GLY A 77 2.58 6.19 9.23
CA GLY A 77 2.66 5.85 10.64
C GLY A 77 3.55 4.65 10.94
N LEU A 78 3.76 3.74 9.98
CA LEU A 78 4.68 2.62 10.12
C LEU A 78 6.12 3.08 10.42
N PHE A 79 6.54 4.23 9.91
CA PHE A 79 7.85 4.81 10.23
C PHE A 79 7.98 5.26 11.69
N GLY A 80 6.87 5.43 12.40
CA GLY A 80 6.85 5.69 13.84
C GLY A 80 7.14 4.46 14.71
N PHE A 81 7.24 3.26 14.11
CA PHE A 81 7.48 2.02 14.85
C PHE A 81 8.70 2.05 15.79
N PRO A 82 9.88 2.60 15.42
CA PRO A 82 11.00 2.67 16.34
C PRO A 82 10.70 3.43 17.62
N CYS A 83 9.82 4.44 17.56
CA CYS A 83 9.42 5.21 18.73
C CYS A 83 8.55 4.41 19.72
N VAL A 84 7.86 3.36 19.21
CA VAL A 84 7.05 2.46 20.05
C VAL A 84 7.90 1.41 20.74
N LEU A 85 9.12 1.14 20.27
CA LEU A 85 10.04 0.17 20.87
C LEU A 85 10.69 0.63 22.20
N THR A 86 10.12 1.60 22.87
CA THR A 86 10.64 2.09 24.14
C THR A 86 10.58 1.01 25.25
N LYS A 87 11.44 1.13 26.27
CA LYS A 87 11.47 0.19 27.39
C LYS A 87 10.16 0.08 28.18
N LYS A 88 9.29 1.10 28.06
CA LYS A 88 7.99 1.16 28.74
C LYS A 88 6.87 0.43 28.01
N THR A 89 7.09 0.05 26.73
CA THR A 89 6.06 -0.62 25.93
C THR A 89 5.99 -2.10 26.29
N GLU A 90 4.80 -2.60 26.50
CA GLU A 90 4.53 -4.02 26.80
C GLU A 90 4.98 -4.93 25.64
N ASN A 91 5.53 -6.09 25.94
CA ASN A 91 6.09 -6.99 24.94
C ASN A 91 5.07 -7.43 23.86
N TRP A 92 3.83 -7.66 24.26
CA TRP A 92 2.79 -8.03 23.28
C TRP A 92 2.50 -6.89 22.30
N LYS A 93 2.48 -5.63 22.73
CA LYS A 93 2.31 -4.46 21.85
C LYS A 93 3.48 -4.34 20.88
N ARG A 94 4.71 -4.56 21.37
CA ARG A 94 5.90 -4.58 20.50
C ARG A 94 5.80 -5.64 19.43
N ALA A 95 5.42 -6.86 19.82
CA ALA A 95 5.25 -7.97 18.88
C ALA A 95 4.15 -7.66 17.83
N THR A 96 3.02 -7.10 18.27
CA THR A 96 1.92 -6.72 17.39
C THR A 96 2.35 -5.65 16.36
N PHE A 97 3.02 -4.59 16.80
CA PHE A 97 3.49 -3.55 15.90
C PHE A 97 4.60 -4.04 14.99
N LEU A 98 5.49 -4.90 15.46
CA LEU A 98 6.51 -5.54 14.63
C LEU A 98 5.89 -6.38 13.52
N LEU A 99 4.88 -7.18 13.85
CA LEU A 99 4.11 -7.93 12.86
C LEU A 99 3.46 -6.98 11.83
N GLY A 100 2.87 -5.89 12.29
CA GLY A 100 2.26 -4.88 11.42
C GLY A 100 3.22 -4.21 10.46
N VAL A 101 4.49 -4.10 10.79
CA VAL A 101 5.54 -3.60 9.89
C VAL A 101 6.05 -4.69 8.94
N ILE A 102 6.23 -5.91 9.45
CA ILE A 102 6.78 -7.03 8.65
C ILE A 102 5.75 -7.54 7.65
N MET A 103 4.46 -7.64 8.03
CA MET A 103 3.44 -8.24 7.18
C MET A 103 3.27 -7.55 5.81
N PRO A 104 3.15 -6.22 5.71
CA PRO A 104 3.03 -5.56 4.40
C PRO A 104 4.23 -5.87 3.49
N ILE A 105 5.43 -5.92 4.08
CA ILE A 105 6.68 -6.22 3.35
C ILE A 105 6.68 -7.68 2.89
N ALA A 106 6.28 -8.61 3.78
CA ALA A 106 6.23 -10.03 3.46
C ALA A 106 5.18 -10.34 2.38
N VAL A 107 3.98 -9.74 2.48
CA VAL A 107 2.94 -9.88 1.46
C VAL A 107 3.41 -9.32 0.13
N ALA A 108 3.95 -8.08 0.12
CA ALA A 108 4.51 -7.49 -1.09
C ALA A 108 5.59 -8.38 -1.73
N PHE A 109 6.45 -8.97 -0.92
CA PHE A 109 7.50 -9.88 -1.40
C PHE A 109 6.91 -11.15 -2.03
N LEU A 110 5.91 -11.76 -1.38
CA LEU A 110 5.22 -12.93 -1.91
C LEU A 110 4.52 -12.63 -3.24
N ASP A 111 3.82 -11.50 -3.30
CA ASP A 111 3.09 -11.08 -4.51
C ASP A 111 4.06 -10.80 -5.66
N MET A 112 5.20 -10.17 -5.38
CA MET A 112 6.27 -9.98 -6.36
C MET A 112 6.79 -11.31 -6.91
N CYS A 113 6.96 -12.31 -6.05
CA CYS A 113 7.45 -13.64 -6.45
C CYS A 113 6.41 -14.42 -7.26
N LEU A 114 5.12 -14.24 -6.97
CA LEU A 114 4.05 -15.03 -7.56
C LEU A 114 3.47 -14.44 -8.84
N GLY A 115 3.40 -13.14 -8.95
CA GLY A 115 2.65 -12.55 -10.06
C GLY A 115 3.15 -11.19 -10.56
N GLY A 116 4.05 -10.55 -9.85
CA GLY A 116 4.51 -9.20 -10.17
C GLY A 116 3.69 -8.12 -9.46
N VAL A 117 3.40 -6.99 -10.13
CA VAL A 117 2.72 -5.85 -9.52
C VAL A 117 1.28 -5.78 -9.98
N ASN A 118 0.35 -6.00 -9.06
CA ASN A 118 -1.08 -5.97 -9.32
C ASN A 118 -1.80 -5.09 -8.28
N ILE A 119 -2.76 -4.29 -8.73
CA ILE A 119 -3.55 -3.42 -7.86
C ILE A 119 -4.35 -4.20 -6.80
N ARG A 120 -4.75 -5.43 -7.07
CA ARG A 120 -5.46 -6.29 -6.10
C ARG A 120 -4.56 -6.60 -4.91
N TYR A 121 -3.33 -6.98 -5.16
CA TYR A 121 -2.33 -7.23 -4.11
C TYR A 121 -1.97 -5.95 -3.36
N LEU A 122 -1.92 -4.83 -4.08
CA LEU A 122 -1.74 -3.53 -3.45
C LEU A 122 -2.81 -3.24 -2.40
N ALA A 123 -4.08 -3.62 -2.64
CA ALA A 123 -5.16 -3.39 -1.70
C ALA A 123 -4.95 -4.14 -0.37
N ASP A 124 -4.47 -5.39 -0.43
CA ASP A 124 -4.18 -6.19 0.77
C ASP A 124 -3.03 -5.58 1.57
N ILE A 125 -1.96 -5.18 0.89
CA ILE A 125 -0.80 -4.53 1.52
C ILE A 125 -1.21 -3.18 2.12
N ALA A 126 -1.98 -2.37 1.38
CA ALA A 126 -2.43 -1.06 1.80
C ALA A 126 -3.33 -1.12 3.04
N PHE A 127 -4.24 -2.09 3.08
CA PHE A 127 -5.10 -2.30 4.25
C PHE A 127 -4.28 -2.55 5.52
N ILE A 128 -3.33 -3.48 5.47
CA ILE A 128 -2.46 -3.80 6.61
C ILE A 128 -1.62 -2.58 7.00
N ALA A 129 -1.00 -1.91 6.02
CA ALA A 129 -0.14 -0.77 6.26
C ALA A 129 -0.89 0.43 6.88
N VAL A 130 -2.08 0.74 6.39
CA VAL A 130 -2.94 1.81 6.93
C VAL A 130 -3.43 1.46 8.33
N LEU A 131 -3.87 0.23 8.56
CA LEU A 131 -4.34 -0.22 9.87
C LEU A 131 -3.24 -0.08 10.93
N PHE A 132 -2.08 -0.68 10.69
CA PHE A 132 -0.98 -0.64 11.66
C PHE A 132 -0.31 0.74 11.75
N GLY A 133 -0.22 1.46 10.63
CA GLY A 133 0.23 2.86 10.65
C GLY A 133 -0.66 3.72 11.56
N THR A 134 -1.97 3.58 11.43
CA THR A 134 -2.96 4.26 12.29
C THR A 134 -2.80 3.87 13.76
N LEU A 135 -2.66 2.58 14.06
CA LEU A 135 -2.47 2.10 15.44
C LEU A 135 -1.18 2.65 16.07
N ILE A 136 -0.09 2.74 15.30
CA ILE A 136 1.17 3.34 15.76
C ILE A 136 0.98 4.83 16.03
N ILE A 137 0.30 5.58 15.15
CA ILE A 137 0.02 7.01 15.33
C ILE A 137 -0.83 7.22 16.60
N ILE A 138 -1.86 6.40 16.83
CA ILE A 138 -2.68 6.46 18.05
C ILE A 138 -1.81 6.22 19.30
N ASN A 139 -0.91 5.25 19.23
CA ASN A 139 0.00 4.96 20.35
C ASN A 139 0.95 6.13 20.64
N LEU A 140 1.51 6.75 19.59
CA LEU A 140 2.36 7.93 19.71
C LEU A 140 1.59 9.13 20.27
N TYR A 141 0.35 9.35 19.80
CA TYR A 141 -0.53 10.38 20.33
C TYR A 141 -0.82 10.18 21.82
N SER A 142 -1.11 8.94 22.22
CA SER A 142 -1.37 8.59 23.62
C SER A 142 -0.16 8.78 24.54
N ALA A 143 1.05 8.79 23.98
CA ALA A 143 2.28 9.02 24.72
C ALA A 143 2.56 10.52 24.97
N VAL A 144 1.81 11.43 24.33
CA VAL A 144 1.97 12.89 24.56
C VAL A 144 1.42 13.23 25.95
N PRO A 145 2.23 13.86 26.83
CA PRO A 145 1.81 14.20 28.18
C PRO A 145 0.64 15.20 28.21
N ASP A 146 -0.29 15.02 29.15
CA ASP A 146 -1.49 15.87 29.28
C ASP A 146 -1.17 17.32 29.66
N ASN A 147 -0.02 17.59 30.26
CA ASN A 147 0.45 18.93 30.57
C ASN A 147 0.86 19.74 29.33
N GLN A 148 1.10 19.08 28.19
CA GLN A 148 1.45 19.71 26.92
C GLN A 148 0.21 19.89 26.02
N LYS A 149 -0.80 20.62 26.49
CA LYS A 149 -2.10 20.78 25.83
C LYS A 149 -1.99 21.24 24.36
N ALA A 150 -1.15 22.23 24.09
CA ALA A 150 -0.96 22.74 22.72
C ALA A 150 -0.43 21.64 21.78
N LEU A 151 0.60 20.90 22.20
CA LEU A 151 1.15 19.79 21.43
C LEU A 151 0.12 18.70 21.18
N LYS A 152 -0.68 18.38 22.21
CA LYS A 152 -1.73 17.34 22.10
C LYS A 152 -2.83 17.75 21.13
N ILE A 153 -3.27 19.01 21.14
CA ILE A 153 -4.25 19.54 20.19
C ILE A 153 -3.68 19.52 18.76
N THR A 154 -2.45 19.99 18.56
CA THR A 154 -1.78 19.96 17.26
C THR A 154 -1.64 18.55 16.72
N ALA A 155 -1.21 17.59 17.55
CA ALA A 155 -1.10 16.18 17.18
C ALA A 155 -2.47 15.58 16.80
N TYR A 156 -3.54 15.94 17.54
CA TYR A 156 -4.90 15.51 17.21
C TYR A 156 -5.36 16.02 15.85
N ILE A 157 -5.14 17.30 15.56
CA ILE A 157 -5.50 17.91 14.26
C ILE A 157 -4.75 17.22 13.12
N ILE A 158 -3.43 17.05 13.25
CA ILE A 158 -2.59 16.39 12.25
C ILE A 158 -3.06 14.95 12.02
N PHE A 159 -3.32 14.21 13.09
CA PHE A 159 -3.79 12.83 13.02
C PHE A 159 -5.14 12.72 12.30
N THR A 160 -6.09 13.58 12.67
CA THR A 160 -7.41 13.63 12.01
C THR A 160 -7.28 13.94 10.53
N LEU A 161 -6.42 14.89 10.16
CA LEU A 161 -6.15 15.23 8.78
C LEU A 161 -5.53 14.06 8.00
N ILE A 162 -4.55 13.37 8.57
CA ILE A 162 -3.92 12.17 8.00
C ILE A 162 -4.96 11.09 7.70
N LEU A 163 -5.84 10.79 8.64
CA LEU A 163 -6.90 9.80 8.46
C LEU A 163 -7.89 10.22 7.37
N TYR A 164 -8.32 11.49 7.41
CA TYR A 164 -9.26 12.02 6.43
C TYR A 164 -8.71 11.97 5.00
N VAL A 165 -7.45 12.41 4.81
CA VAL A 165 -6.78 12.35 3.50
C VAL A 165 -6.60 10.92 3.05
N SER A 166 -6.22 9.99 3.94
CA SER A 166 -6.08 8.57 3.59
C SER A 166 -7.41 7.95 3.15
N ALA A 167 -8.49 8.25 3.86
CA ALA A 167 -9.82 7.77 3.51
C ALA A 167 -10.28 8.36 2.16
N PHE A 168 -10.04 9.65 1.95
CA PHE A 168 -10.40 10.33 0.70
C PHE A 168 -9.63 9.78 -0.50
N VAL A 169 -8.32 9.61 -0.38
CA VAL A 169 -7.48 9.00 -1.43
C VAL A 169 -7.93 7.56 -1.71
N GLY A 170 -8.15 6.77 -0.66
CA GLY A 170 -8.66 5.40 -0.80
C GLY A 170 -10.03 5.35 -1.50
N PHE A 171 -10.91 6.30 -1.21
CA PHE A 171 -12.21 6.42 -1.90
C PHE A 171 -12.03 6.76 -3.38
N LEU A 172 -11.15 7.70 -3.73
CA LEU A 172 -10.91 8.06 -5.14
C LEU A 172 -10.35 6.89 -5.96
N THR A 173 -9.53 6.02 -5.36
CA THR A 173 -8.99 4.85 -6.07
C THR A 173 -10.06 3.84 -6.48
N VAL A 174 -11.22 3.83 -5.83
CA VAL A 174 -12.35 2.96 -6.22
C VAL A 174 -12.89 3.35 -7.60
N PHE A 175 -12.90 4.64 -7.94
CA PHE A 175 -13.42 5.14 -9.23
C PHE A 175 -12.43 4.95 -10.37
N GLU A 176 -11.15 4.75 -10.08
CA GLU A 176 -10.12 4.52 -11.09
C GLU A 176 -10.09 3.08 -11.61
N ASN A 177 -10.87 2.18 -11.01
CA ASN A 177 -10.93 0.80 -11.45
C ASN A 177 -11.56 0.72 -12.85
N GLU A 178 -10.89 0.02 -13.79
CA GLU A 178 -11.27 -0.11 -15.20
C GLU A 178 -12.74 -0.53 -15.44
N ARG A 179 -13.38 -1.13 -14.43
CA ARG A 179 -14.81 -1.46 -14.49
C ARG A 179 -15.74 -0.24 -14.52
N TYR A 180 -15.28 0.92 -14.02
CA TYR A 180 -16.07 2.15 -14.00
C TYR A 180 -15.72 3.11 -15.13
N SER A 181 -14.58 2.93 -15.82
CA SER A 181 -14.23 3.72 -17.00
C SER A 181 -15.19 3.49 -18.18
N ASN A 182 -15.91 2.37 -18.20
CA ASN A 182 -16.92 2.07 -19.21
C ASN A 182 -18.29 2.76 -18.99
N PHE A 183 -18.50 3.44 -17.86
CA PHE A 183 -19.72 4.21 -17.63
C PHE A 183 -19.79 5.54 -18.40
N SER A 184 -18.68 6.02 -18.94
CA SER A 184 -18.63 7.21 -19.81
C SER A 184 -19.17 7.00 -21.23
N ILE A 185 -19.59 5.78 -21.58
CA ILE A 185 -20.14 5.44 -22.90
C ILE A 185 -21.68 5.63 -22.94
N LEU A 186 -22.30 5.96 -21.82
CA LEU A 186 -23.76 6.12 -21.71
C LEU A 186 -24.21 7.57 -21.48
N SER A 187 -23.34 8.55 -21.70
CA SER A 187 -23.71 9.98 -21.66
C SER A 187 -23.69 10.59 -23.06
#